data_d6c49e704cf522acfa08d3ed2c9095e7
#
_entry.id   d6c49e704cf522acfa08d3ed2c9095e7
#
_cell.length_a   1.000
_cell.length_b   1.000
_cell.length_c   1.000
_cell.angle_alpha   90.00
_cell.angle_beta   90.00
_cell.angle_gamma   90.00
#
_symmetry.space_group_name_H-M   'P 1'
#
loop_
_entity.id
_entity.type
_entity.pdbx_description
1 polymer ?
#
loop_
_entity_poly.entity_id
_entity_poly.type
_entity_poly.pdbx_seq_one_letter_code
_entity_poly.pdbx_strand_id
1 'polypeptide(L)'
;VQQAFNASLSGIGQGVQQPMMAQPRLIASPQMSNETMRRLSSAPKLIRFPHGSVRLSGKEKQILGQLADQARKSGKMIYVVGHASQRTGDMDYARHKLVNFGVSLDRANKVAGELRRKGVTRNKIIVQAKGDSEPLYFEFMPNGEAQNRRVEVFIR
;
A
#
# COMPACT_ATOMS: atom_id res chain seq x y z
N VAL A 1 58.09 1.84 57.75
CA VAL A 1 57.89 0.72 56.82
C VAL A 1 56.48 0.78 56.20
N GLN A 2 56.15 1.91 55.56
CA GLN A 2 54.90 2.03 54.89
C GLN A 2 54.98 3.15 53.85
N GLN A 3 55.90 3.04 52.90
CA GLN A 3 56.04 3.96 51.77
C GLN A 3 56.58 3.21 50.58
N ALA A 4 55.81 2.33 50.00
CA ALA A 4 56.16 1.72 48.71
C ALA A 4 54.98 1.13 47.91
N PHE A 5 53.79 1.66 48.04
CA PHE A 5 52.65 1.16 47.25
C PHE A 5 51.78 2.25 46.57
N ASN A 6 52.36 3.40 46.26
CA ASN A 6 51.69 4.43 45.49
C ASN A 6 52.47 4.79 44.22
N ALA A 7 52.74 3.80 43.39
CA ALA A 7 53.17 4.08 42.03
C ALA A 7 52.56 3.04 41.11
N SER A 8 51.90 3.51 40.06
CA SER A 8 51.50 2.75 38.89
C SER A 8 50.12 2.08 38.91
N LEU A 9 49.09 2.91 38.88
CA LEU A 9 47.83 2.53 38.23
C LEU A 9 47.30 3.74 37.42
N SER A 10 48.22 4.39 36.72
CA SER A 10 47.85 5.37 35.66
C SER A 10 48.13 4.70 34.32
N GLY A 11 47.13 4.17 33.71
CA GLY A 11 47.31 3.79 32.33
C GLY A 11 46.72 2.46 31.85
N ILE A 12 45.50 2.14 32.18
CA ILE A 12 44.73 1.22 31.30
C ILE A 12 43.27 1.68 31.32
N GLY A 13 43.04 2.81 30.68
CA GLY A 13 41.71 3.26 30.32
C GLY A 13 41.57 3.24 28.80
N GLN A 14 41.94 2.13 28.18
CA GLN A 14 41.51 1.91 26.79
C GLN A 14 40.06 1.43 26.87
N GLY A 15 39.17 2.39 26.69
CA GLY A 15 37.78 2.11 26.44
C GLY A 15 37.68 1.19 25.22
N VAL A 16 37.27 -0.02 25.48
CA VAL A 16 36.78 -0.92 24.44
C VAL A 16 35.55 -0.25 23.86
N GLN A 17 35.74 0.46 22.79
CA GLN A 17 34.64 0.91 21.97
C GLN A 17 33.96 -0.34 21.44
N GLN A 18 32.82 -0.66 22.03
CA GLN A 18 31.92 -1.63 21.44
C GLN A 18 31.61 -1.18 20.00
N PRO A 19 31.74 -2.05 19.02
CA PRO A 19 31.32 -1.69 17.67
C PRO A 19 29.82 -1.34 17.77
N MET A 20 29.51 -0.08 17.51
CA MET A 20 28.12 0.36 17.33
C MET A 20 27.54 -0.54 16.23
N MET A 21 26.69 -1.47 16.62
CA MET A 21 25.87 -2.18 15.65
C MET A 21 25.14 -1.12 14.84
N ALA A 22 25.53 -1.02 13.58
CA ALA A 22 24.85 -0.16 12.63
C ALA A 22 23.36 -0.53 12.66
N GLN A 23 22.56 0.33 13.23
CA GLN A 23 21.11 0.19 13.14
C GLN A 23 20.76 0.07 11.67
N PRO A 24 19.93 -0.92 11.27
CA PRO A 24 19.51 -0.98 9.89
C PRO A 24 18.88 0.37 9.56
N ARG A 25 19.51 1.10 8.66
CA ARG A 25 18.90 2.29 8.08
C ARG A 25 17.59 1.81 7.49
N LEU A 26 16.48 2.18 8.13
CA LEU A 26 15.19 2.16 7.48
C LEU A 26 15.40 2.90 6.17
N ILE A 27 15.37 2.19 5.07
CA ILE A 27 15.35 2.78 3.74
C ILE A 27 14.06 3.60 3.76
N ALA A 28 14.21 4.89 3.97
CA ALA A 28 13.08 5.81 3.87
C ALA A 28 12.48 5.54 2.50
N SER A 29 11.25 5.09 2.47
CA SER A 29 10.47 5.00 1.24
C SER A 29 10.66 6.34 0.52
N PRO A 30 10.94 6.37 -0.79
CA PRO A 30 11.20 7.62 -1.48
C PRO A 30 10.08 8.58 -1.13
N GLN A 31 10.41 9.63 -0.39
CA GLN A 31 9.44 10.64 0.02
C GLN A 31 8.99 11.30 -1.28
N MET A 32 7.77 10.98 -1.67
CA MET A 32 7.13 11.67 -2.77
C MET A 32 7.16 13.16 -2.45
N SER A 33 7.66 13.96 -3.39
CA SER A 33 7.72 15.40 -3.20
C SER A 33 6.33 15.95 -2.86
N ASN A 34 6.27 17.01 -2.04
CA ASN A 34 5.02 17.67 -1.68
C ASN A 34 4.17 18.07 -2.91
N GLU A 35 4.82 18.26 -4.04
CA GLU A 35 4.17 18.56 -5.32
C GLU A 35 3.51 17.32 -5.95
N THR A 36 4.12 16.15 -5.82
CA THR A 36 3.48 14.88 -6.17
C THR A 36 2.32 14.59 -5.24
N MET A 37 2.45 14.89 -3.94
CA MET A 37 1.38 14.78 -2.97
C MET A 37 0.23 15.78 -3.26
N ARG A 38 0.53 16.99 -3.70
CA ARG A 38 -0.50 17.96 -4.15
C ARG A 38 -1.20 17.54 -5.45
N ARG A 39 -0.50 16.90 -6.36
CA ARG A 39 -1.11 16.30 -7.57
C ARG A 39 -1.96 15.06 -7.24
N LEU A 40 -1.73 14.45 -6.08
CA LEU A 40 -2.51 13.35 -5.51
C LEU A 40 -3.71 13.83 -4.69
N SER A 41 -3.95 15.12 -4.57
CA SER A 41 -4.81 15.75 -3.56
C SER A 41 -6.32 15.65 -3.77
N SER A 42 -6.82 14.78 -4.62
CA SER A 42 -8.17 14.25 -4.44
C SER A 42 -8.04 12.88 -3.77
N ALA A 43 -8.53 12.76 -2.55
CA ALA A 43 -8.57 11.48 -1.86
C ALA A 43 -9.20 10.42 -2.77
N PRO A 44 -8.59 9.22 -2.89
CA PRO A 44 -9.14 8.19 -3.76
C PRO A 44 -10.53 7.80 -3.29
N LYS A 45 -11.40 7.46 -4.22
CA LYS A 45 -12.63 6.75 -3.88
C LYS A 45 -12.31 5.28 -3.67
N LEU A 46 -12.71 4.76 -2.51
CA LEU A 46 -12.46 3.39 -2.13
C LEU A 46 -13.66 2.52 -2.52
N ILE A 47 -13.40 1.53 -3.35
CA ILE A 47 -14.34 0.46 -3.70
C ILE A 47 -13.93 -0.79 -2.92
N ARG A 48 -14.80 -1.29 -2.07
CA ARG A 48 -14.52 -2.44 -1.20
C ARG A 48 -15.11 -3.71 -1.77
N PHE A 49 -14.47 -4.84 -1.44
CA PHE A 49 -14.88 -6.15 -1.88
C PHE A 49 -15.08 -7.11 -0.70
N PRO A 50 -16.13 -7.92 -0.72
CA PRO A 50 -16.29 -9.01 0.22
C PRO A 50 -15.12 -10.00 0.14
N HIS A 51 -14.96 -10.81 1.19
CA HIS A 51 -13.96 -11.88 1.21
C HIS A 51 -14.14 -12.82 0.03
N GLY A 52 -13.04 -13.17 -0.63
CA GLY A 52 -13.04 -14.09 -1.78
C GLY A 52 -13.88 -13.64 -2.98
N SER A 53 -14.30 -12.37 -3.04
CA SER A 53 -15.19 -11.87 -4.07
C SER A 53 -14.57 -10.77 -4.93
N VAL A 54 -14.97 -10.75 -6.18
CA VAL A 54 -14.75 -9.66 -7.14
C VAL A 54 -16.07 -9.03 -7.59
N ARG A 55 -17.16 -9.24 -6.85
CA ARG A 55 -18.48 -8.68 -7.16
C ARG A 55 -18.58 -7.25 -6.65
N LEU A 56 -19.12 -6.38 -7.49
CA LEU A 56 -19.48 -5.01 -7.13
C LEU A 56 -20.94 -4.98 -6.67
N SER A 57 -21.20 -4.42 -5.50
CA SER A 57 -22.57 -4.16 -5.02
C SER A 57 -23.21 -3.01 -5.82
N GLY A 58 -24.53 -2.83 -5.61
CA GLY A 58 -25.25 -1.71 -6.22
C GLY A 58 -24.69 -0.35 -5.80
N LYS A 59 -24.26 -0.23 -4.54
CA LYS A 59 -23.63 1.00 -4.00
C LYS A 59 -22.32 1.32 -4.70
N GLU A 60 -21.44 0.34 -4.86
CA GLU A 60 -20.16 0.54 -5.57
C GLU A 60 -20.39 0.90 -7.04
N LYS A 61 -21.34 0.25 -7.71
CA LYS A 61 -21.71 0.60 -9.10
C LYS A 61 -22.23 2.02 -9.23
N GLN A 62 -22.99 2.50 -8.26
CA GLN A 62 -23.47 3.88 -8.23
C GLN A 62 -22.31 4.88 -8.06
N ILE A 63 -21.38 4.62 -7.12
CA ILE A 63 -20.17 5.42 -6.92
C ILE A 63 -19.35 5.47 -8.21
N LEU A 64 -19.14 4.33 -8.86
CA LEU A 64 -18.42 4.25 -10.14
C LEU A 64 -19.14 5.01 -11.27
N GLY A 65 -20.47 5.05 -11.27
CA GLY A 65 -21.24 5.88 -12.18
C GLY A 65 -20.95 7.37 -12.02
N GLN A 66 -20.95 7.86 -10.79
CA GLN A 66 -20.62 9.26 -10.49
C GLN A 66 -19.17 9.59 -10.88
N LEU A 67 -18.22 8.71 -10.61
CA LEU A 67 -16.82 8.88 -11.02
C LEU A 67 -16.64 8.88 -12.54
N ALA A 68 -17.36 8.01 -13.25
CA ALA A 68 -17.36 7.98 -14.71
C ALA A 68 -17.88 9.28 -15.30
N ASP A 69 -18.97 9.82 -14.78
CA ASP A 69 -19.54 11.10 -15.20
C ASP A 69 -18.57 12.25 -14.95
N GLN A 70 -17.94 12.28 -13.77
CA GLN A 70 -16.94 13.29 -13.44
C GLN A 70 -15.73 13.23 -14.39
N ALA A 71 -15.22 12.04 -14.66
CA ALA A 71 -14.07 11.86 -15.56
C ALA A 71 -14.40 12.26 -17.00
N ARG A 72 -15.58 11.88 -17.50
CA ARG A 72 -16.03 12.25 -18.84
C ARG A 72 -16.19 13.77 -19.00
N LYS A 73 -16.80 14.43 -18.01
CA LYS A 73 -16.98 15.89 -18.02
C LYS A 73 -15.66 16.65 -17.93
N SER A 74 -14.71 16.14 -17.15
CA SER A 74 -13.40 16.80 -16.96
C SER A 74 -12.35 16.40 -18.00
N GLY A 75 -12.59 15.36 -18.80
CA GLY A 75 -11.61 14.81 -19.75
C GLY A 75 -10.39 14.16 -19.10
N LYS A 76 -10.40 13.98 -17.78
CA LYS A 76 -9.28 13.47 -17.00
C LYS A 76 -9.11 11.96 -17.12
N MET A 77 -7.91 11.49 -16.76
CA MET A 77 -7.59 10.07 -16.64
C MET A 77 -8.15 9.50 -15.35
N ILE A 78 -8.48 8.21 -15.38
CA ILE A 78 -8.86 7.44 -14.18
C ILE A 78 -7.76 6.41 -13.90
N TYR A 79 -7.25 6.41 -12.69
CA TYR A 79 -6.31 5.42 -12.19
C TYR A 79 -7.04 4.48 -11.25
N VAL A 80 -6.96 3.20 -11.52
CA VAL A 80 -7.62 2.12 -10.78
C VAL A 80 -6.55 1.24 -10.18
N VAL A 81 -6.38 1.26 -8.85
CA VAL A 81 -5.33 0.55 -8.14
C VAL A 81 -5.94 -0.50 -7.23
N GLY A 82 -5.72 -1.77 -7.56
CA GLY A 82 -6.23 -2.90 -6.79
C GLY A 82 -5.30 -3.32 -5.65
N HIS A 83 -5.90 -3.66 -4.52
CA HIS A 83 -5.23 -4.15 -3.32
C HIS A 83 -5.89 -5.44 -2.82
N ALA A 84 -5.10 -6.27 -2.17
CA ALA A 84 -5.53 -7.48 -1.49
C ALA A 84 -5.23 -7.39 0.01
N SER A 85 -5.90 -8.23 0.80
CA SER A 85 -5.56 -8.50 2.18
C SER A 85 -4.32 -9.38 2.25
N GLN A 86 -3.51 -9.24 3.30
CA GLN A 86 -2.34 -10.08 3.53
C GLN A 86 -2.72 -11.52 3.91
N ARG A 87 -3.94 -11.72 4.41
CA ARG A 87 -4.41 -13.00 4.89
C ARG A 87 -4.90 -13.86 3.75
N THR A 88 -4.06 -14.76 3.32
CA THR A 88 -4.36 -15.91 2.47
C THR A 88 -4.02 -17.18 3.24
N GLY A 89 -4.69 -18.32 2.91
CA GLY A 89 -4.45 -19.57 3.62
C GLY A 89 -2.98 -20.03 3.62
N ASP A 90 -2.71 -21.18 4.23
CA ASP A 90 -1.35 -21.74 4.36
C ASP A 90 -0.74 -22.03 2.99
N MET A 91 0.17 -21.17 2.57
CA MET A 91 0.95 -21.33 1.34
C MET A 91 2.32 -20.66 1.51
N ASP A 92 3.28 -21.06 0.68
CA ASP A 92 4.59 -20.43 0.69
C ASP A 92 4.51 -18.95 0.28
N TYR A 93 5.51 -18.19 0.68
CA TYR A 93 5.53 -16.72 0.52
C TYR A 93 5.39 -16.29 -0.95
N ALA A 94 6.10 -16.93 -1.87
CA ALA A 94 6.08 -16.55 -3.29
C ALA A 94 4.69 -16.79 -3.90
N ARG A 95 4.08 -17.93 -3.61
CA ARG A 95 2.73 -18.26 -4.04
C ARG A 95 1.70 -17.31 -3.43
N HIS A 96 1.84 -17.00 -2.16
CA HIS A 96 1.01 -16.02 -1.46
C HIS A 96 1.01 -14.66 -2.18
N LYS A 97 2.20 -14.14 -2.51
CA LYS A 97 2.33 -12.86 -3.23
C LYS A 97 1.71 -12.91 -4.62
N LEU A 98 1.87 -14.00 -5.33
CA LEU A 98 1.30 -14.19 -6.68
C LEU A 98 -0.23 -14.23 -6.62
N VAL A 99 -0.81 -14.97 -5.67
CA VAL A 99 -2.26 -15.05 -5.49
C VAL A 99 -2.85 -13.67 -5.14
N ASN A 100 -2.24 -12.95 -4.21
CA ASN A 100 -2.70 -11.61 -3.82
C ASN A 100 -2.57 -10.59 -4.95
N PHE A 101 -1.52 -10.68 -5.75
CA PHE A 101 -1.39 -9.88 -6.96
C PHE A 101 -2.53 -10.19 -7.94
N GLY A 102 -2.79 -11.45 -8.22
CA GLY A 102 -3.88 -11.88 -9.10
C GLY A 102 -5.25 -11.36 -8.63
N VAL A 103 -5.57 -11.56 -7.35
CA VAL A 103 -6.83 -11.07 -6.76
C VAL A 103 -6.95 -9.55 -6.86
N SER A 104 -5.87 -8.82 -6.60
CA SER A 104 -5.88 -7.35 -6.70
C SER A 104 -6.08 -6.88 -8.14
N LEU A 105 -5.48 -7.57 -9.11
CA LEU A 105 -5.64 -7.30 -10.54
C LEU A 105 -7.07 -7.57 -11.00
N ASP A 106 -7.66 -8.70 -10.60
CA ASP A 106 -9.04 -9.06 -10.96
C ASP A 106 -10.06 -8.03 -10.44
N ARG A 107 -9.86 -7.55 -9.21
CA ARG A 107 -10.69 -6.49 -8.62
C ARG A 107 -10.54 -5.18 -9.40
N ALA A 108 -9.32 -4.78 -9.71
CA ALA A 108 -9.06 -3.56 -10.48
C ALA A 108 -9.66 -3.65 -11.89
N ASN A 109 -9.52 -4.80 -12.56
CA ASN A 109 -10.13 -5.05 -13.87
C ASN A 109 -11.66 -5.02 -13.82
N LYS A 110 -12.26 -5.52 -12.72
CA LYS A 110 -13.71 -5.47 -12.52
C LYS A 110 -14.21 -4.04 -12.42
N VAL A 111 -13.51 -3.19 -11.67
CA VAL A 111 -13.80 -1.75 -11.56
C VAL A 111 -13.63 -1.06 -12.92
N ALA A 112 -12.53 -1.31 -13.62
CA ALA A 112 -12.28 -0.74 -14.95
C ALA A 112 -13.36 -1.16 -15.95
N GLY A 113 -13.80 -2.41 -15.91
CA GLY A 113 -14.91 -2.91 -16.73
C GLY A 113 -16.23 -2.19 -16.44
N GLU A 114 -16.51 -1.89 -15.17
CA GLU A 114 -17.72 -1.11 -14.81
C GLU A 114 -17.62 0.33 -15.30
N LEU A 115 -16.47 0.99 -15.12
CA LEU A 115 -16.24 2.34 -15.64
C LEU A 115 -16.43 2.42 -17.17
N ARG A 116 -15.97 1.41 -17.91
CA ARG A 116 -16.18 1.31 -19.36
C ARG A 116 -17.67 1.17 -19.70
N ARG A 117 -18.41 0.35 -18.96
CA ARG A 117 -19.87 0.23 -19.13
C ARG A 117 -20.60 1.56 -18.87
N LYS A 118 -20.03 2.41 -18.01
CA LYS A 118 -20.51 3.75 -17.71
C LYS A 118 -20.03 4.81 -18.72
N GLY A 119 -19.39 4.38 -19.82
CA GLY A 119 -19.01 5.25 -20.93
C GLY A 119 -17.63 5.88 -20.85
N VAL A 120 -16.76 5.44 -19.93
CA VAL A 120 -15.35 5.87 -19.93
C VAL A 120 -14.59 5.09 -20.99
N THR A 121 -13.87 5.78 -21.86
CA THR A 121 -13.09 5.15 -22.94
C THR A 121 -11.85 4.45 -22.36
N ARG A 122 -11.45 3.35 -23.00
CA ARG A 122 -10.35 2.50 -22.52
C ARG A 122 -9.03 3.26 -22.34
N ASN A 123 -8.70 4.16 -23.25
CA ASN A 123 -7.48 4.97 -23.19
C ASN A 123 -7.47 6.00 -22.04
N LYS A 124 -8.58 6.20 -21.37
CA LYS A 124 -8.70 7.06 -20.18
C LYS A 124 -8.61 6.29 -18.85
N ILE A 125 -8.44 4.98 -18.88
CA ILE A 125 -8.37 4.14 -17.68
C ILE A 125 -7.00 3.47 -17.60
N ILE A 126 -6.30 3.68 -16.48
CA ILE A 126 -5.03 3.01 -16.16
C ILE A 126 -5.30 2.06 -14.98
N VAL A 127 -4.95 0.80 -15.17
CA VAL A 127 -5.14 -0.25 -14.17
C VAL A 127 -3.79 -0.65 -13.59
N GLN A 128 -3.71 -0.72 -12.26
CA GLN A 128 -2.55 -1.20 -11.51
C GLN A 128 -2.99 -2.21 -10.47
N ALA A 129 -2.11 -3.16 -10.15
CA ALA A 129 -2.29 -4.11 -9.07
C ALA A 129 -1.11 -4.02 -8.11
N LYS A 130 -1.39 -3.97 -6.82
CA LYS A 130 -0.41 -3.86 -5.74
C LYS A 130 -0.34 -5.11 -4.86
N GLY A 131 -1.25 -6.05 -5.06
CA GLY A 131 -1.36 -7.20 -4.17
C GLY A 131 -1.62 -6.74 -2.74
N ASP A 132 -0.86 -7.30 -1.81
CA ASP A 132 -0.89 -6.98 -0.38
C ASP A 132 0.28 -6.09 0.08
N SER A 133 0.99 -5.44 -0.86
CA SER A 133 2.21 -4.67 -0.55
C SER A 133 1.94 -3.33 0.13
N GLU A 134 0.74 -2.78 0.00
CA GLU A 134 0.36 -1.47 0.52
C GLU A 134 -0.91 -1.56 1.39
N PRO A 135 -0.83 -2.16 2.60
CA PRO A 135 -1.97 -2.22 3.49
C PRO A 135 -2.29 -0.83 4.06
N LEU A 136 -3.59 -0.47 4.13
CA LEU A 136 -4.03 0.73 4.84
C LEU A 136 -4.21 0.47 6.34
N TYR A 137 -4.53 -0.76 6.70
CA TYR A 137 -4.85 -1.16 8.07
C TYR A 137 -4.08 -2.40 8.46
N PHE A 138 -3.73 -2.51 9.72
CA PHE A 138 -3.19 -3.74 10.30
C PHE A 138 -4.25 -4.85 10.29
N GLU A 139 -3.85 -6.05 9.92
CA GLU A 139 -4.75 -7.18 9.72
C GLU A 139 -4.81 -8.16 10.91
N PHE A 140 -4.54 -7.70 12.11
CA PHE A 140 -4.77 -8.51 13.31
C PHE A 140 -6.26 -8.58 13.72
N MET A 141 -7.13 -7.80 13.07
CA MET A 141 -8.59 -7.84 13.23
C MET A 141 -9.29 -7.99 11.87
N PRO A 142 -10.45 -8.66 11.83
CA PRO A 142 -11.23 -8.87 10.60
C PRO A 142 -11.58 -7.57 9.86
N ASN A 143 -11.78 -6.47 10.60
CA ASN A 143 -12.06 -5.16 10.03
C ASN A 143 -10.87 -4.61 9.22
N GLY A 144 -9.64 -4.84 9.64
CA GLY A 144 -8.43 -4.43 8.91
C GLY A 144 -8.34 -5.15 7.58
N GLU A 145 -8.58 -6.46 7.55
CA GLU A 145 -8.63 -7.25 6.31
C GLU A 145 -9.70 -6.73 5.35
N ALA A 146 -10.89 -6.44 5.87
CA ALA A 146 -12.00 -5.93 5.05
C ALA A 146 -11.66 -4.59 4.40
N GLN A 147 -10.95 -3.72 5.10
CA GLN A 147 -10.52 -2.42 4.58
C GLN A 147 -9.38 -2.54 3.55
N ASN A 148 -8.53 -3.57 3.67
CA ASN A 148 -7.45 -3.81 2.74
C ASN A 148 -7.92 -4.46 1.42
N ARG A 149 -9.06 -5.16 1.41
CA ARG A 149 -9.70 -5.69 0.20
C ARG A 149 -10.40 -4.57 -0.58
N ARG A 150 -9.62 -3.71 -1.21
CA ARG A 150 -10.11 -2.49 -1.86
C ARG A 150 -9.54 -2.27 -3.24
N VAL A 151 -10.22 -1.43 -3.97
CA VAL A 151 -9.70 -0.75 -5.16
C VAL A 151 -9.77 0.76 -4.92
N GLU A 152 -8.67 1.43 -5.15
CA GLU A 152 -8.57 2.88 -5.08
C GLU A 152 -8.77 3.47 -6.48
N VAL A 153 -9.65 4.46 -6.61
CA VAL A 153 -9.94 5.12 -7.87
C VAL A 153 -9.61 6.60 -7.77
N PHE A 154 -8.68 7.05 -8.60
CA PHE A 154 -8.23 8.44 -8.68
C PHE A 154 -8.65 9.04 -10.03
N ILE A 155 -9.06 10.30 -10.04
CA ILE A 155 -9.32 11.08 -11.25
C ILE A 155 -8.27 12.19 -11.33
N ARG A 156 -7.48 12.23 -12.40
CA ARG A 156 -6.36 13.18 -12.57
C ARG A 156 -6.33 13.79 -13.97
#